data_9a7308b2d78dd6c17a5a7b7c97865a31
#
_entry.id   9a7308b2d78dd6c17a5a7b7c97865a31
#
_cell.length_a   1.000
_cell.length_b   1.000
_cell.length_c   1.000
_cell.angle_alpha   90.00
_cell.angle_beta   90.00
_cell.angle_gamma   90.00
#
_symmetry.space_group_name_H-M   'P 1'
#
loop_
_entity.id
_entity.type
_entity.pdbx_description
1 polymer ?
#
loop_
_entity_poly.entity_id
_entity_poly.type
_entity_poly.pdbx_seq_one_letter_code
_entity_poly.pdbx_strand_id
1 'polypeptide(L)'
;RLVNSFNEVKNLRINYAVKALSNISILKYINHLGAGIDTVSIQEVMIGLRAGFSPEKIIYTPNGVSVEEIQKVSEMGVNINIDNLSVLEQFGGLNPDIPICIRINPHVMAGGNNKISVGHIDSKFGISIHQIPLLLRIIKNTNIKVNGIHMHTGSDILDIEVFIHAAEILFEAASKFKNLEFIDFGSGFKVPYSNGDNETNIEELGKKLSKRFNKFCTDYGKELTLAFEPGKFLVSEAGSFLCSVNSIKQTTSTVFAQVDSGFNHFVRPMMYGSNHDIKNISNPNDN
;
A
#
# COMPACT_ATOMS: atom_id res chain seq x y z
N ARG A 1 -5.65 11.04 -12.68
CA ARG A 1 -6.48 11.55 -11.59
C ARG A 1 -5.67 11.70 -10.30
N LEU A 2 -5.11 10.62 -9.70
CA LEU A 2 -4.39 10.66 -8.41
C LEU A 2 -3.29 11.74 -8.39
N VAL A 3 -2.36 11.72 -9.36
CA VAL A 3 -1.27 12.70 -9.45
C VAL A 3 -1.78 14.14 -9.53
N ASN A 4 -2.82 14.38 -10.32
CA ASN A 4 -3.40 15.72 -10.48
C ASN A 4 -4.05 16.24 -9.20
N SER A 5 -4.56 15.36 -8.34
CA SER A 5 -5.18 15.74 -7.06
C SER A 5 -4.16 16.27 -6.05
N PHE A 6 -2.86 15.97 -6.24
CA PHE A 6 -1.75 16.41 -5.39
C PHE A 6 -0.81 17.40 -6.09
N ASN A 7 -1.31 18.16 -7.07
CA ASN A 7 -0.51 19.10 -7.86
C ASN A 7 0.09 20.27 -7.06
N GLU A 8 -0.42 20.53 -5.85
CA GLU A 8 0.14 21.52 -4.91
C GLU A 8 1.39 21.01 -4.16
N VAL A 9 1.69 19.72 -4.25
CA VAL A 9 2.88 19.11 -3.65
C VAL A 9 4.02 19.14 -4.66
N LYS A 10 5.16 19.67 -4.25
CA LYS A 10 6.33 19.83 -5.13
C LYS A 10 6.92 18.49 -5.57
N ASN A 11 7.04 17.54 -4.64
CA ASN A 11 7.63 16.23 -4.88
C ASN A 11 6.62 15.15 -4.52
N LEU A 12 6.02 14.54 -5.52
CA LEU A 12 5.07 13.43 -5.38
C LEU A 12 5.68 12.15 -5.95
N ARG A 13 5.56 11.04 -5.22
CA ARG A 13 5.96 9.71 -5.66
C ARG A 13 4.79 8.74 -5.52
N ILE A 14 4.53 7.98 -6.56
CA ILE A 14 3.55 6.89 -6.56
C ILE A 14 4.30 5.58 -6.71
N ASN A 15 4.16 4.68 -5.75
CA ASN A 15 4.69 3.32 -5.78
C ASN A 15 3.50 2.37 -5.95
N TYR A 16 3.41 1.67 -7.06
CA TYR A 16 2.34 0.70 -7.27
C TYR A 16 2.54 -0.52 -6.37
N ALA A 17 1.54 -0.87 -5.55
CA ALA A 17 1.58 -2.06 -4.69
C ALA A 17 1.40 -3.33 -5.54
N VAL A 18 2.49 -4.07 -5.77
CA VAL A 18 2.58 -5.23 -6.67
C VAL A 18 1.63 -6.36 -6.26
N LYS A 19 1.38 -6.52 -4.97
CA LYS A 19 0.41 -7.50 -4.42
C LYS A 19 -1.00 -7.42 -5.01
N ALA A 20 -1.38 -6.27 -5.58
CA ALA A 20 -2.70 -6.13 -6.20
C ALA A 20 -2.79 -6.88 -7.55
N LEU A 21 -1.73 -6.83 -8.36
CA LEU A 21 -1.61 -7.57 -9.62
C LEU A 21 -0.14 -7.57 -10.06
N SER A 22 0.53 -8.71 -9.96
CA SER A 22 1.96 -8.89 -10.27
C SER A 22 2.25 -9.23 -11.74
N ASN A 23 1.29 -8.99 -12.65
CA ASN A 23 1.48 -9.24 -14.07
C ASN A 23 2.59 -8.36 -14.65
N ILE A 24 3.59 -9.00 -15.27
CA ILE A 24 4.80 -8.31 -15.77
C ILE A 24 4.50 -7.25 -16.84
N SER A 25 3.49 -7.46 -17.68
CA SER A 25 3.10 -6.49 -18.72
C SER A 25 2.48 -5.24 -18.09
N ILE A 26 1.69 -5.40 -17.04
CA ILE A 26 1.14 -4.30 -16.25
C ILE A 26 2.27 -3.55 -15.53
N LEU A 27 3.22 -4.28 -14.93
CA LEU A 27 4.38 -3.65 -14.27
C LEU A 27 5.22 -2.84 -15.25
N LYS A 28 5.49 -3.36 -16.45
CA LYS A 28 6.19 -2.61 -17.52
C LYS A 28 5.44 -1.32 -17.90
N TYR A 29 4.12 -1.40 -18.01
CA TYR A 29 3.31 -0.23 -18.31
C TYR A 29 3.37 0.82 -17.18
N ILE A 30 3.27 0.39 -15.93
CA ILE A 30 3.39 1.25 -14.73
C ILE A 30 4.78 1.92 -14.68
N ASN A 31 5.84 1.17 -14.98
CA ASN A 31 7.19 1.72 -15.08
C ASN A 31 7.30 2.79 -16.19
N HIS A 32 6.70 2.52 -17.36
CA HIS A 32 6.63 3.48 -18.46
C HIS A 32 5.92 4.80 -18.07
N LEU A 33 4.92 4.72 -17.20
CA LEU A 33 4.23 5.89 -16.65
C LEU A 33 5.06 6.66 -15.61
N GLY A 34 6.25 6.17 -15.25
CA GLY A 34 7.17 6.83 -14.34
C GLY A 34 6.97 6.51 -12.85
N ALA A 35 5.99 5.67 -12.49
CA ALA A 35 5.80 5.25 -11.12
C ALA A 35 6.90 4.30 -10.62
N GLY A 36 7.06 4.19 -9.29
CA GLY A 36 7.79 3.13 -8.62
C GLY A 36 6.87 1.97 -8.26
N ILE A 37 7.39 1.01 -7.49
CA ILE A 37 6.62 -0.12 -6.95
C ILE A 37 6.89 -0.35 -5.46
N ASP A 38 5.83 -0.75 -4.73
CA ASP A 38 5.90 -1.35 -3.41
C ASP A 38 5.81 -2.87 -3.53
N THR A 39 6.75 -3.57 -2.90
CA THR A 39 6.92 -5.03 -2.97
C THR A 39 6.93 -5.63 -1.56
N VAL A 40 6.33 -6.80 -1.38
CA VAL A 40 6.21 -7.46 -0.07
C VAL A 40 6.97 -8.78 0.03
N SER A 41 7.62 -9.20 -1.06
CA SER A 41 8.46 -10.41 -1.11
C SER A 41 9.64 -10.21 -2.07
N ILE A 42 10.71 -10.96 -1.84
CA ILE A 42 11.88 -10.96 -2.74
C ILE A 42 11.48 -11.34 -4.19
N GLN A 43 10.46 -12.19 -4.37
CA GLN A 43 9.94 -12.56 -5.68
C GLN A 43 9.30 -11.36 -6.40
N GLU A 44 8.56 -10.53 -5.68
CA GLU A 44 8.02 -9.29 -6.25
C GLU A 44 9.11 -8.30 -6.62
N VAL A 45 10.18 -8.18 -5.81
CA VAL A 45 11.38 -7.39 -6.15
C VAL A 45 11.98 -7.90 -7.46
N MET A 46 12.20 -9.21 -7.58
CA MET A 46 12.77 -9.83 -8.79
C MET A 46 11.90 -9.60 -10.03
N ILE A 47 10.59 -9.72 -9.89
CA ILE A 47 9.64 -9.42 -10.98
C ILE A 47 9.71 -7.94 -11.37
N GLY A 48 9.80 -7.03 -10.39
CA GLY A 48 9.97 -5.60 -10.61
C GLY A 48 11.24 -5.27 -11.40
N LEU A 49 12.38 -5.81 -10.98
CA LEU A 49 13.66 -5.67 -11.70
C LEU A 49 13.57 -6.22 -13.15
N ARG A 50 12.93 -7.39 -13.31
CA ARG A 50 12.69 -7.98 -14.64
C ARG A 50 11.72 -7.16 -15.49
N ALA A 51 10.80 -6.43 -14.89
CA ALA A 51 9.91 -5.50 -15.58
C ALA A 51 10.62 -4.20 -16.01
N GLY A 52 11.88 -4.00 -15.58
CA GLY A 52 12.72 -2.86 -15.95
C GLY A 52 12.68 -1.69 -14.96
N PHE A 53 12.14 -1.90 -13.75
CA PHE A 53 12.31 -0.89 -12.70
C PHE A 53 13.76 -0.82 -12.27
N SER A 54 14.29 0.38 -12.15
CA SER A 54 15.58 0.58 -11.49
C SER A 54 15.42 0.39 -9.96
N PRO A 55 16.45 -0.12 -9.27
CA PRO A 55 16.36 -0.47 -7.85
C PRO A 55 15.82 0.65 -6.95
N GLU A 56 16.21 1.89 -7.20
CA GLU A 56 15.78 3.07 -6.43
C GLU A 56 14.29 3.40 -6.60
N LYS A 57 13.61 2.81 -7.61
CA LYS A 57 12.15 2.90 -7.78
C LYS A 57 11.39 1.76 -7.11
N ILE A 58 12.08 0.87 -6.44
CA ILE A 58 11.49 -0.25 -5.71
C ILE A 58 11.61 0.01 -4.22
N ILE A 59 10.52 -0.11 -3.49
CA ILE A 59 10.51 -0.19 -2.04
C ILE A 59 10.12 -1.61 -1.63
N TYR A 60 10.85 -2.17 -0.68
CA TYR A 60 10.60 -3.50 -0.12
C TYR A 60 10.03 -3.36 1.29
N THR A 61 8.75 -3.70 1.44
CA THR A 61 7.97 -3.58 2.69
C THR A 61 7.55 -4.97 3.18
N PRO A 62 8.49 -5.81 3.65
CA PRO A 62 8.19 -7.16 4.10
C PRO A 62 7.51 -7.18 5.47
N ASN A 63 6.84 -8.29 5.78
CA ASN A 63 6.37 -8.58 7.12
C ASN A 63 6.60 -10.06 7.45
N GLY A 64 7.28 -10.33 8.56
CA GLY A 64 7.54 -11.70 9.03
C GLY A 64 8.56 -12.47 8.21
N VAL A 65 9.53 -11.78 7.62
CA VAL A 65 10.68 -12.39 6.91
C VAL A 65 11.93 -12.36 7.78
N SER A 66 12.96 -13.14 7.41
CA SER A 66 14.24 -13.15 8.11
C SER A 66 15.10 -11.93 7.77
N VAL A 67 16.02 -11.58 8.67
CA VAL A 67 16.98 -10.48 8.44
C VAL A 67 17.89 -10.79 7.25
N GLU A 68 18.24 -12.05 7.04
CA GLU A 68 19.03 -12.50 5.89
C GLU A 68 18.34 -12.26 4.55
N GLU A 69 16.99 -12.38 4.49
CA GLU A 69 16.24 -12.03 3.29
C GLU A 69 16.29 -10.52 3.05
N ILE A 70 16.11 -9.71 4.09
CA ILE A 70 16.20 -8.25 3.99
C ILE A 70 17.59 -7.81 3.52
N GLN A 71 18.66 -8.44 4.04
CA GLN A 71 20.04 -8.18 3.59
C GLN A 71 20.22 -8.49 2.10
N LYS A 72 19.79 -9.65 1.65
CA LYS A 72 19.85 -10.03 0.22
C LYS A 72 19.12 -9.02 -0.67
N VAL A 73 17.96 -8.53 -0.23
CA VAL A 73 17.20 -7.53 -0.97
C VAL A 73 17.90 -6.17 -0.94
N SER A 74 18.50 -5.78 0.20
CA SER A 74 19.26 -4.53 0.28
C SER A 74 20.48 -4.51 -0.63
N GLU A 75 21.15 -5.65 -0.82
CA GLU A 75 22.26 -5.82 -1.77
C GLU A 75 21.84 -5.63 -3.24
N MET A 76 20.55 -5.76 -3.54
CA MET A 76 20.00 -5.43 -4.86
C MET A 76 19.84 -3.91 -5.09
N GLY A 77 20.11 -3.08 -4.07
CA GLY A 77 20.05 -1.63 -4.15
C GLY A 77 18.63 -1.05 -4.04
N VAL A 78 17.64 -1.83 -3.59
CA VAL A 78 16.27 -1.37 -3.41
C VAL A 78 16.08 -0.70 -2.04
N ASN A 79 15.07 0.17 -1.92
CA ASN A 79 14.75 0.82 -0.66
C ASN A 79 14.12 -0.18 0.32
N ILE A 80 14.56 -0.17 1.57
CA ILE A 80 14.09 -1.08 2.61
C ILE A 80 13.15 -0.36 3.56
N ASN A 81 11.98 -0.94 3.81
CA ASN A 81 11.02 -0.49 4.82
C ASN A 81 10.93 -1.52 5.95
N ILE A 82 11.17 -1.11 7.20
CA ILE A 82 11.19 -2.00 8.38
C ILE A 82 10.01 -1.67 9.28
N ASP A 83 9.28 -2.71 9.69
CA ASP A 83 8.07 -2.60 10.52
C ASP A 83 8.18 -3.25 11.92
N ASN A 84 9.39 -3.66 12.32
CA ASN A 84 9.62 -4.45 13.52
C ASN A 84 10.90 -4.00 14.25
N LEU A 85 10.82 -3.79 15.58
CA LEU A 85 11.96 -3.32 16.39
C LEU A 85 13.11 -4.32 16.45
N SER A 86 12.82 -5.62 16.55
CA SER A 86 13.86 -6.66 16.61
C SER A 86 14.59 -6.76 15.27
N VAL A 87 13.84 -6.69 14.16
CA VAL A 87 14.44 -6.64 12.81
C VAL A 87 15.28 -5.39 12.63
N LEU A 88 14.78 -4.24 13.09
CA LEU A 88 15.51 -2.97 13.03
C LEU A 88 16.84 -3.04 13.79
N GLU A 89 16.84 -3.59 14.99
CA GLU A 89 18.05 -3.72 15.82
C GLU A 89 19.10 -4.62 15.15
N GLN A 90 18.67 -5.79 14.64
CA GLN A 90 19.56 -6.74 13.97
C GLN A 90 20.07 -6.18 12.64
N PHE A 91 19.18 -5.70 11.77
CA PHE A 91 19.57 -5.15 10.47
C PHE A 91 20.44 -3.91 10.62
N GLY A 92 20.07 -3.00 11.54
CA GLY A 92 20.82 -1.77 11.80
C GLY A 92 22.20 -2.02 12.39
N GLY A 93 22.34 -3.05 13.22
CA GLY A 93 23.65 -3.46 13.75
C GLY A 93 24.59 -4.02 12.67
N LEU A 94 24.04 -4.64 11.63
CA LEU A 94 24.81 -5.20 10.52
C LEU A 94 25.04 -4.20 9.37
N ASN A 95 24.12 -3.27 9.16
CA ASN A 95 24.08 -2.40 7.97
C ASN A 95 23.81 -0.92 8.32
N PRO A 96 24.60 -0.27 9.18
CA PRO A 96 24.31 1.08 9.68
C PRO A 96 24.30 2.16 8.56
N ASP A 97 24.99 1.91 7.47
CA ASP A 97 25.11 2.85 6.35
C ASP A 97 23.98 2.76 5.32
N ILE A 98 23.19 1.70 5.34
CA ILE A 98 22.06 1.55 4.42
C ILE A 98 20.88 2.35 4.97
N PRO A 99 20.40 3.38 4.24
CA PRO A 99 19.26 4.15 4.70
C PRO A 99 17.97 3.31 4.60
N ILE A 100 17.12 3.43 5.61
CA ILE A 100 15.86 2.70 5.68
C ILE A 100 14.67 3.61 5.90
N CYS A 101 13.51 3.13 5.48
CA CYS A 101 12.21 3.64 5.89
C CYS A 101 11.70 2.87 7.11
N ILE A 102 10.96 3.52 7.98
CA ILE A 102 10.32 2.89 9.16
C ILE A 102 8.81 2.94 8.98
N ARG A 103 8.15 1.78 9.06
CA ARG A 103 6.69 1.70 9.08
C ARG A 103 6.16 1.85 10.49
N ILE A 104 5.38 2.90 10.70
CA ILE A 104 4.69 3.22 11.95
C ILE A 104 3.24 2.77 11.89
N ASN A 105 2.72 2.20 12.97
CA ASN A 105 1.29 2.01 13.18
C ASN A 105 0.74 3.18 14.01
N PRO A 106 -0.07 4.07 13.42
CA PRO A 106 -0.64 5.22 14.12
C PRO A 106 -1.81 4.87 15.03
N HIS A 107 -2.25 3.61 15.08
CA HIS A 107 -3.43 3.13 15.81
C HIS A 107 -4.75 3.82 15.42
N VAL A 108 -4.87 4.22 14.16
CA VAL A 108 -6.10 4.76 13.60
C VAL A 108 -6.84 3.65 12.87
N MET A 109 -8.06 3.38 13.31
CA MET A 109 -8.94 2.44 12.63
C MET A 109 -9.51 3.08 11.37
N ALA A 110 -9.21 2.49 10.22
CA ALA A 110 -9.67 2.95 8.92
C ALA A 110 -10.18 1.76 8.08
N GLY A 111 -11.16 2.04 7.21
CA GLY A 111 -11.72 1.05 6.28
C GLY A 111 -13.07 0.47 6.71
N GLY A 112 -13.81 -0.02 5.73
CA GLY A 112 -15.19 -0.50 5.89
C GLY A 112 -15.32 -1.92 6.45
N ASN A 113 -14.22 -2.66 6.64
CA ASN A 113 -14.25 -4.05 7.12
C ASN A 113 -13.11 -4.28 8.11
N ASN A 114 -13.44 -4.75 9.30
CA ASN A 114 -12.47 -5.04 10.38
C ASN A 114 -11.37 -6.04 9.95
N LYS A 115 -11.63 -6.93 8.98
CA LYS A 115 -10.65 -7.90 8.48
C LYS A 115 -9.54 -7.29 7.62
N ILE A 116 -9.73 -6.05 7.15
CA ILE A 116 -8.77 -5.34 6.28
C ILE A 116 -8.27 -4.03 6.90
N SER A 117 -8.67 -3.72 8.14
CA SER A 117 -8.09 -2.63 8.92
C SER A 117 -6.75 -3.07 9.50
N VAL A 118 -5.67 -2.41 9.10
CA VAL A 118 -4.30 -2.71 9.56
C VAL A 118 -3.77 -1.67 10.56
N GLY A 119 -4.52 -0.60 10.80
CA GLY A 119 -4.22 0.41 11.82
C GLY A 119 -4.73 0.05 13.23
N HIS A 120 -5.29 -1.15 13.45
CA HIS A 120 -5.76 -1.58 14.76
C HIS A 120 -4.60 -1.74 15.74
N ILE A 121 -4.87 -1.58 17.05
CA ILE A 121 -3.86 -1.70 18.10
C ILE A 121 -3.20 -3.10 18.14
N ASP A 122 -3.99 -4.15 17.83
CA ASP A 122 -3.52 -5.53 17.75
C ASP A 122 -3.05 -5.94 16.34
N SER A 123 -2.81 -4.97 15.46
CA SER A 123 -2.28 -5.26 14.13
C SER A 123 -0.83 -5.72 14.22
N LYS A 124 -0.49 -6.75 13.45
CA LYS A 124 0.90 -7.20 13.31
C LYS A 124 1.79 -6.25 12.51
N PHE A 125 1.19 -5.25 11.84
CA PHE A 125 1.91 -4.36 10.92
C PHE A 125 2.33 -3.06 11.59
N GLY A 126 3.58 -2.67 11.36
CA GLY A 126 4.14 -1.41 11.79
C GLY A 126 4.58 -1.38 13.26
N ILE A 127 5.57 -0.57 13.55
CA ILE A 127 6.00 -0.26 14.90
C ILE A 127 4.97 0.69 15.52
N SER A 128 4.44 0.35 16.68
CA SER A 128 3.48 1.18 17.39
C SER A 128 4.01 2.59 17.64
N ILE A 129 3.17 3.61 17.44
CA ILE A 129 3.52 4.99 17.79
C ILE A 129 3.96 5.13 19.24
N HIS A 130 3.43 4.30 20.15
CA HIS A 130 3.82 4.29 21.56
C HIS A 130 5.23 3.73 21.79
N GLN A 131 5.80 3.03 20.82
CA GLN A 131 7.16 2.48 20.87
C GLN A 131 8.23 3.41 20.29
N ILE A 132 7.88 4.62 19.86
CA ILE A 132 8.84 5.60 19.31
C ILE A 132 10.04 5.85 20.24
N PRO A 133 9.89 5.98 21.57
CA PRO A 133 11.08 6.16 22.44
C PRO A 133 12.06 5.00 22.35
N LEU A 134 11.57 3.75 22.26
CA LEU A 134 12.43 2.57 22.09
C LEU A 134 13.03 2.53 20.68
N LEU A 135 12.24 2.83 19.66
CA LEU A 135 12.69 2.95 18.27
C LEU A 135 13.88 3.93 18.15
N LEU A 136 13.76 5.14 18.70
CA LEU A 136 14.82 6.14 18.67
C LEU A 136 16.08 5.69 19.43
N ARG A 137 15.93 4.92 20.51
CA ARG A 137 17.05 4.33 21.23
C ARG A 137 17.80 3.30 20.37
N ILE A 138 17.07 2.43 19.67
CA ILE A 138 17.68 1.44 18.76
C ILE A 138 18.43 2.16 17.63
N ILE A 139 17.81 3.16 16.99
CA ILE A 139 18.45 3.97 15.94
C ILE A 139 19.77 4.60 16.46
N LYS A 140 19.73 5.17 17.67
CA LYS A 140 20.93 5.76 18.28
C LYS A 140 22.02 4.72 18.55
N ASN A 141 21.66 3.52 19.01
CA ASN A 141 22.61 2.47 19.35
C ASN A 141 23.24 1.82 18.11
N THR A 142 22.48 1.68 17.03
CA THR A 142 22.94 1.05 15.78
C THR A 142 23.54 2.06 14.80
N ASN A 143 23.32 3.36 15.00
CA ASN A 143 23.64 4.44 14.06
C ASN A 143 23.00 4.30 12.67
N ILE A 144 21.94 3.50 12.53
CA ILE A 144 21.27 3.30 11.26
C ILE A 144 20.64 4.60 10.77
N LYS A 145 20.76 4.84 9.47
CA LYS A 145 20.18 6.02 8.80
C LYS A 145 18.70 5.79 8.49
N VAL A 146 17.84 6.71 8.94
CA VAL A 146 16.42 6.69 8.62
C VAL A 146 16.13 7.84 7.66
N ASN A 147 15.71 7.50 6.44
CA ASN A 147 15.41 8.47 5.39
C ASN A 147 13.91 8.57 5.06
N GLY A 148 13.08 7.67 5.57
CA GLY A 148 11.65 7.69 5.33
C GLY A 148 10.82 7.24 6.53
N ILE A 149 9.59 7.73 6.59
CA ILE A 149 8.56 7.25 7.51
C ILE A 149 7.35 6.85 6.68
N HIS A 150 6.80 5.70 7.00
CA HIS A 150 5.68 5.09 6.29
C HIS A 150 4.56 4.73 7.26
N MET A 151 3.32 4.80 6.79
CA MET A 151 2.16 4.18 7.41
C MET A 151 1.28 3.52 6.35
N HIS A 152 0.48 2.55 6.78
CA HIS A 152 -0.65 2.05 6.02
C HIS A 152 -1.78 1.71 6.98
N THR A 153 -2.90 2.42 6.89
CA THR A 153 -3.99 2.35 7.88
C THR A 153 -5.08 1.34 7.54
N GLY A 154 -5.13 0.87 6.29
CA GLY A 154 -6.13 -0.11 5.88
C GLY A 154 -6.51 -0.03 4.41
N SER A 155 -7.69 -0.58 4.09
CA SER A 155 -8.21 -0.64 2.73
C SER A 155 -9.69 -0.20 2.72
N ASP A 156 -10.15 0.27 1.56
CA ASP A 156 -11.52 0.74 1.36
C ASP A 156 -11.92 1.90 2.30
N ILE A 157 -11.01 2.85 2.48
CA ILE A 157 -11.19 4.05 3.30
C ILE A 157 -12.02 5.08 2.51
N LEU A 158 -13.24 5.32 2.94
CA LEU A 158 -14.14 6.32 2.35
C LEU A 158 -13.98 7.69 3.01
N ASP A 159 -13.86 7.69 4.34
CA ASP A 159 -13.79 8.91 5.12
C ASP A 159 -12.37 9.50 5.06
N ILE A 160 -12.24 10.61 4.34
CA ILE A 160 -10.97 11.30 4.19
C ILE A 160 -10.47 11.92 5.50
N GLU A 161 -11.34 12.24 6.45
CA GLU A 161 -10.93 12.82 7.73
C GLU A 161 -10.16 11.81 8.57
N VAL A 162 -10.51 10.52 8.47
CA VAL A 162 -9.73 9.43 9.07
C VAL A 162 -8.31 9.38 8.50
N PHE A 163 -8.18 9.59 7.19
CA PHE A 163 -6.89 9.63 6.53
C PHE A 163 -6.07 10.84 6.95
N ILE A 164 -6.72 12.01 7.05
CA ILE A 164 -6.09 13.26 7.50
C ILE A 164 -5.63 13.14 8.96
N HIS A 165 -6.48 12.58 9.83
CA HIS A 165 -6.11 12.36 11.23
C HIS A 165 -4.89 11.43 11.37
N ALA A 166 -4.86 10.32 10.63
CA ALA A 166 -3.69 9.43 10.60
C ALA A 166 -2.44 10.15 10.09
N ALA A 167 -2.58 11.03 9.09
CA ALA A 167 -1.48 11.83 8.56
C ALA A 167 -0.91 12.78 9.62
N GLU A 168 -1.74 13.44 10.41
CA GLU A 168 -1.28 14.34 11.48
C GLU A 168 -0.48 13.60 12.55
N ILE A 169 -0.93 12.39 12.93
CA ILE A 169 -0.18 11.52 13.84
C ILE A 169 1.18 11.13 13.23
N LEU A 170 1.21 10.83 11.93
CA LEU A 170 2.46 10.48 11.25
C LEU A 170 3.42 11.67 11.16
N PHE A 171 2.92 12.90 10.95
CA PHE A 171 3.74 14.11 10.98
C PHE A 171 4.35 14.35 12.36
N GLU A 172 3.58 14.14 13.43
CA GLU A 172 4.11 14.23 14.79
C GLU A 172 5.23 13.19 15.03
N ALA A 173 5.04 11.96 14.57
CA ALA A 173 6.07 10.94 14.63
C ALA A 173 7.31 11.34 13.81
N ALA A 174 7.11 11.79 12.57
CA ALA A 174 8.15 12.19 11.63
C ALA A 174 9.02 13.36 12.17
N SER A 175 8.42 14.28 12.92
CA SER A 175 9.15 15.42 13.52
C SER A 175 10.27 15.01 14.47
N LYS A 176 10.26 13.77 14.97
CA LYS A 176 11.29 13.22 15.86
C LYS A 176 12.55 12.72 15.11
N PHE A 177 12.49 12.68 13.77
CA PHE A 177 13.59 12.25 12.90
C PHE A 177 14.18 13.45 12.16
N LYS A 178 15.51 13.52 12.03
CA LYS A 178 16.17 14.74 11.53
C LYS A 178 16.47 14.75 10.02
N ASN A 179 16.55 13.57 9.39
CA ASN A 179 17.12 13.44 8.04
C ASN A 179 16.17 12.78 7.04
N LEU A 180 14.87 12.97 7.24
CA LEU A 180 13.88 12.38 6.34
C LEU A 180 14.01 12.99 4.93
N GLU A 181 13.71 12.16 3.93
CA GLU A 181 13.64 12.52 2.52
C GLU A 181 12.20 12.38 2.00
N PHE A 182 11.43 11.48 2.60
CA PHE A 182 10.05 11.24 2.20
C PHE A 182 9.16 10.81 3.38
N ILE A 183 7.86 11.00 3.18
CA ILE A 183 6.81 10.42 4.02
C ILE A 183 5.87 9.66 3.09
N ASP A 184 5.64 8.37 3.39
CA ASP A 184 4.77 7.51 2.64
C ASP A 184 3.50 7.19 3.45
N PHE A 185 2.35 7.50 2.87
CA PHE A 185 1.05 7.33 3.51
C PHE A 185 0.39 5.99 3.13
N GLY A 186 1.12 5.11 2.43
CA GLY A 186 0.53 3.89 1.91
C GLY A 186 -0.60 4.20 0.93
N SER A 187 -1.75 3.59 1.16
CA SER A 187 -2.94 3.83 0.36
C SER A 187 -4.19 3.39 1.15
N GLY A 188 -5.11 2.74 0.48
CA GLY A 188 -6.38 2.27 1.05
C GLY A 188 -7.57 2.96 0.39
N PHE A 189 -7.34 3.72 -0.68
CA PHE A 189 -8.40 4.40 -1.41
C PHE A 189 -9.43 3.39 -1.92
N LYS A 190 -10.70 3.63 -1.60
CA LYS A 190 -11.81 2.80 -2.05
C LYS A 190 -12.12 3.10 -3.50
N VAL A 191 -12.36 2.03 -4.26
CA VAL A 191 -12.91 2.07 -5.61
C VAL A 191 -14.34 1.52 -5.60
N PRO A 192 -15.23 1.96 -6.50
CA PRO A 192 -16.56 1.39 -6.62
C PRO A 192 -16.47 -0.04 -7.19
N TYR A 193 -17.25 -0.98 -6.65
CA TYR A 193 -17.34 -2.36 -7.14
C TYR A 193 -18.65 -2.67 -7.85
N SER A 194 -19.63 -1.77 -7.76
CA SER A 194 -20.93 -1.86 -8.43
C SER A 194 -21.48 -0.47 -8.73
N ASN A 195 -22.46 -0.40 -9.60
CA ASN A 195 -23.16 0.86 -9.90
C ASN A 195 -23.75 1.47 -8.62
N GLY A 196 -23.43 2.73 -8.35
CA GLY A 196 -23.89 3.46 -7.16
C GLY A 196 -23.05 3.23 -5.90
N ASP A 197 -21.99 2.44 -5.95
CA ASP A 197 -21.04 2.35 -4.84
C ASP A 197 -20.19 3.63 -4.74
N ASN A 198 -19.79 3.97 -3.52
CA ASN A 198 -18.99 5.17 -3.24
C ASN A 198 -17.50 4.89 -3.45
N GLU A 199 -16.78 5.91 -3.90
CA GLU A 199 -15.31 5.93 -3.97
C GLU A 199 -14.72 6.98 -3.02
N THR A 200 -13.44 6.85 -2.70
CA THR A 200 -12.72 7.88 -1.95
C THR A 200 -12.65 9.17 -2.77
N ASN A 201 -13.05 10.30 -2.19
CA ASN A 201 -12.90 11.60 -2.82
C ASN A 201 -11.43 12.04 -2.81
N ILE A 202 -10.69 11.58 -3.84
CA ILE A 202 -9.25 11.83 -3.98
C ILE A 202 -8.93 13.31 -4.18
N GLU A 203 -9.82 14.06 -4.81
CA GLU A 203 -9.60 15.50 -5.09
C GLU A 203 -9.67 16.30 -3.79
N GLU A 204 -10.65 16.03 -2.95
CA GLU A 204 -10.76 16.65 -1.64
C GLU A 204 -9.63 16.22 -0.70
N LEU A 205 -9.30 14.93 -0.69
CA LEU A 205 -8.14 14.42 0.06
C LEU A 205 -6.86 15.11 -0.39
N GLY A 206 -6.63 15.19 -1.70
CA GLY A 206 -5.47 15.84 -2.29
C GLY A 206 -5.32 17.28 -1.82
N LYS A 207 -6.38 18.08 -1.91
CA LYS A 207 -6.39 19.46 -1.45
C LYS A 207 -6.09 19.60 0.05
N LYS A 208 -6.74 18.79 0.88
CA LYS A 208 -6.57 18.87 2.35
C LYS A 208 -5.18 18.39 2.78
N LEU A 209 -4.73 17.25 2.25
CA LEU A 209 -3.47 16.65 2.66
C LEU A 209 -2.27 17.45 2.11
N SER A 210 -2.32 17.95 0.87
CA SER A 210 -1.26 18.78 0.30
C SER A 210 -0.99 20.01 1.16
N LYS A 211 -2.04 20.69 1.60
CA LYS A 211 -1.91 21.87 2.47
C LYS A 211 -1.20 21.52 3.80
N ARG A 212 -1.56 20.40 4.42
CA ARG A 212 -0.96 19.96 5.70
C ARG A 212 0.49 19.49 5.50
N PHE A 213 0.73 18.74 4.44
CA PHE A 213 2.06 18.25 4.09
C PHE A 213 3.03 19.42 3.81
N ASN A 214 2.62 20.40 3.01
CA ASN A 214 3.45 21.57 2.71
C ASN A 214 3.74 22.39 3.98
N LYS A 215 2.74 22.52 4.87
CA LYS A 215 2.96 23.15 6.18
C LYS A 215 3.97 22.35 7.00
N PHE A 216 3.82 21.02 7.06
CA PHE A 216 4.75 20.16 7.76
C PHE A 216 6.19 20.30 7.20
N CYS A 217 6.39 20.32 5.88
CA CYS A 217 7.70 20.53 5.26
C CYS A 217 8.32 21.88 5.67
N THR A 218 7.50 22.92 5.73
CA THR A 218 7.96 24.25 6.21
C THR A 218 8.42 24.20 7.66
N ASP A 219 7.61 23.60 8.53
CA ASP A 219 7.90 23.47 9.97
C ASP A 219 9.12 22.54 10.22
N TYR A 220 9.28 21.51 9.38
CA TYR A 220 10.40 20.57 9.42
C TYR A 220 11.71 21.18 8.87
N GLY A 221 11.61 22.25 8.08
CA GLY A 221 12.74 22.95 7.50
C GLY A 221 13.38 22.30 6.27
N LYS A 222 12.67 21.35 5.63
CA LYS A 222 13.14 20.64 4.43
C LYS A 222 11.96 20.23 3.54
N GLU A 223 12.13 20.39 2.24
CA GLU A 223 11.22 19.83 1.24
C GLU A 223 11.34 18.30 1.23
N LEU A 224 10.26 17.63 1.54
CA LEU A 224 10.17 16.17 1.51
C LEU A 224 9.39 15.70 0.28
N THR A 225 9.51 14.42 -0.03
CA THR A 225 8.65 13.74 -1.01
C THR A 225 7.43 13.18 -0.32
N LEU A 226 6.24 13.50 -0.82
CA LEU A 226 5.00 12.83 -0.47
C LEU A 226 4.89 11.54 -1.28
N ALA A 227 4.71 10.40 -0.63
CA ALA A 227 4.59 9.12 -1.31
C ALA A 227 3.26 8.42 -0.99
N PHE A 228 2.76 7.63 -1.96
CA PHE A 228 1.61 6.75 -1.83
C PHE A 228 1.86 5.41 -2.49
N GLU A 229 1.20 4.36 -1.97
CA GLU A 229 1.32 2.97 -2.46
C GLU A 229 -0.03 2.40 -2.96
N PRO A 230 -0.68 3.03 -3.96
CA PRO A 230 -1.96 2.52 -4.46
C PRO A 230 -1.78 1.17 -5.18
N GLY A 231 -2.59 0.19 -4.79
CA GLY A 231 -2.69 -1.11 -5.48
C GLY A 231 -4.01 -1.20 -6.24
N LYS A 232 -5.07 -1.68 -5.58
CA LYS A 232 -6.41 -1.82 -6.17
C LYS A 232 -6.89 -0.56 -6.89
N PHE A 233 -6.63 0.59 -6.32
CA PHE A 233 -7.05 1.89 -6.90
C PHE A 233 -6.58 2.10 -8.34
N LEU A 234 -5.47 1.49 -8.74
CA LEU A 234 -4.93 1.62 -10.10
C LEU A 234 -5.39 0.51 -11.06
N VAL A 235 -5.76 -0.68 -10.56
CA VAL A 235 -5.95 -1.86 -11.42
C VAL A 235 -7.30 -2.57 -11.26
N SER A 236 -8.14 -2.20 -10.27
CA SER A 236 -9.40 -2.91 -10.02
C SER A 236 -10.36 -2.89 -11.19
N GLU A 237 -10.35 -1.83 -11.98
CA GLU A 237 -11.23 -1.64 -13.13
C GLU A 237 -10.56 -2.05 -14.47
N ALA A 238 -9.30 -2.51 -14.42
CA ALA A 238 -8.50 -2.79 -15.61
C ALA A 238 -8.67 -4.23 -16.14
N GLY A 239 -9.50 -5.07 -15.52
CA GLY A 239 -9.61 -6.47 -15.87
C GLY A 239 -11.02 -7.04 -15.74
N SER A 240 -11.27 -8.12 -16.49
CA SER A 240 -12.48 -8.92 -16.39
C SER A 240 -12.12 -10.37 -16.10
N PHE A 241 -12.89 -11.02 -15.24
CA PHE A 241 -12.76 -12.44 -14.97
C PHE A 241 -13.76 -13.19 -15.85
N LEU A 242 -13.27 -14.04 -16.75
CA LEU A 242 -14.07 -14.83 -17.68
C LEU A 242 -14.20 -16.27 -17.17
N CYS A 243 -15.42 -16.80 -17.20
CA CYS A 243 -15.69 -18.20 -16.92
C CYS A 243 -16.84 -18.70 -17.79
N SER A 244 -16.92 -20.03 -17.96
CA SER A 244 -17.97 -20.70 -18.71
C SER A 244 -18.93 -21.41 -17.79
N VAL A 245 -20.23 -21.38 -18.12
CA VAL A 245 -21.23 -22.16 -17.40
C VAL A 245 -21.19 -23.59 -17.92
N ASN A 246 -20.80 -24.52 -17.04
CA ASN A 246 -20.77 -25.95 -17.35
C ASN A 246 -22.19 -26.62 -17.30
N SER A 247 -22.99 -26.18 -16.33
CA SER A 247 -24.33 -26.72 -16.13
C SER A 247 -25.23 -25.80 -15.31
N ILE A 248 -26.53 -25.97 -15.45
CA ILE A 248 -27.53 -25.32 -14.62
C ILE A 248 -28.16 -26.37 -13.72
N LYS A 249 -28.18 -26.11 -12.42
CA LYS A 249 -28.87 -26.95 -11.44
C LYS A 249 -29.98 -26.16 -10.77
N GLN A 250 -31.19 -26.72 -10.86
CA GLN A 250 -32.36 -26.15 -10.18
C GLN A 250 -32.68 -26.99 -8.94
N THR A 251 -32.95 -26.34 -7.84
CA THR A 251 -33.56 -26.89 -6.64
C THR A 251 -34.97 -26.34 -6.49
N THR A 252 -35.65 -26.65 -5.37
CA THR A 252 -37.00 -26.11 -5.11
C THR A 252 -37.07 -24.60 -4.98
N SER A 253 -35.97 -23.93 -4.63
CA SER A 253 -35.94 -22.48 -4.32
C SER A 253 -34.84 -21.70 -5.02
N THR A 254 -33.86 -22.37 -5.64
CA THR A 254 -32.64 -21.73 -6.14
C THR A 254 -32.20 -22.35 -7.46
N VAL A 255 -31.75 -21.52 -8.38
CA VAL A 255 -31.08 -21.92 -9.61
C VAL A 255 -29.58 -21.62 -9.46
N PHE A 256 -28.77 -22.63 -9.71
CA PHE A 256 -27.31 -22.54 -9.67
C PHE A 256 -26.74 -22.60 -11.09
N ALA A 257 -25.98 -21.58 -11.46
CA ALA A 257 -25.09 -21.64 -12.62
C ALA A 257 -23.73 -22.19 -12.15
N GLN A 258 -23.41 -23.41 -12.54
CA GLN A 258 -22.15 -24.06 -12.18
C GLN A 258 -21.10 -23.74 -13.23
N VAL A 259 -20.03 -23.09 -12.81
CA VAL A 259 -18.99 -22.56 -13.71
C VAL A 259 -17.69 -23.37 -13.61
N ASP A 260 -16.80 -23.22 -14.58
CA ASP A 260 -15.46 -23.81 -14.65
C ASP A 260 -14.44 -23.10 -13.75
N SER A 261 -14.90 -22.42 -12.72
CA SER A 261 -14.10 -21.66 -11.77
C SER A 261 -14.60 -21.86 -10.34
N GLY A 262 -13.83 -21.34 -9.38
CA GLY A 262 -14.18 -21.39 -7.97
C GLY A 262 -13.44 -20.32 -7.15
N PHE A 263 -13.61 -20.38 -5.84
CA PHE A 263 -13.03 -19.41 -4.90
C PHE A 263 -11.49 -19.33 -4.95
N ASN A 264 -10.82 -20.41 -5.39
CA ASN A 264 -9.38 -20.43 -5.60
C ASN A 264 -8.90 -19.46 -6.69
N HIS A 265 -9.78 -19.14 -7.66
CA HIS A 265 -9.47 -18.15 -8.69
C HIS A 265 -10.00 -16.75 -8.36
N PHE A 266 -11.13 -16.67 -7.65
CA PHE A 266 -11.78 -15.40 -7.33
C PHE A 266 -12.33 -15.42 -5.89
N VAL A 267 -11.42 -15.18 -4.92
CA VAL A 267 -11.69 -15.38 -3.48
C VAL A 267 -12.50 -14.26 -2.83
N ARG A 268 -12.52 -13.05 -3.39
CA ARG A 268 -13.08 -11.85 -2.76
C ARG A 268 -14.54 -11.97 -2.34
N PRO A 269 -15.46 -12.51 -3.16
CA PRO A 269 -16.87 -12.68 -2.74
C PRO A 269 -16.99 -13.54 -1.50
N MET A 270 -16.27 -14.66 -1.42
CA MET A 270 -16.32 -15.58 -0.29
C MET A 270 -15.68 -14.97 0.98
N MET A 271 -14.52 -14.34 0.84
CA MET A 271 -13.71 -13.88 1.99
C MET A 271 -14.23 -12.56 2.58
N TYR A 272 -14.68 -11.66 1.74
CA TYR A 272 -15.03 -10.28 2.11
C TYR A 272 -16.48 -9.92 1.84
N GLY A 273 -17.28 -10.82 1.24
CA GLY A 273 -18.65 -10.49 0.81
C GLY A 273 -18.70 -9.43 -0.29
N SER A 274 -17.60 -9.29 -1.08
CA SER A 274 -17.56 -8.28 -2.14
C SER A 274 -18.53 -8.63 -3.24
N ASN A 275 -19.32 -7.66 -3.70
CA ASN A 275 -20.12 -7.77 -4.90
C ASN A 275 -19.26 -7.44 -6.14
N HIS A 276 -19.56 -8.10 -7.25
CA HIS A 276 -18.98 -7.83 -8.56
C HIS A 276 -20.07 -8.03 -9.61
N ASP A 277 -20.14 -7.13 -10.57
CA ASP A 277 -21.11 -7.22 -11.65
C ASP A 277 -20.85 -8.45 -12.53
N ILE A 278 -21.88 -9.22 -12.78
CA ILE A 278 -21.84 -10.38 -13.66
C ILE A 278 -22.57 -10.04 -14.94
N LYS A 279 -21.95 -10.35 -16.08
CA LYS A 279 -22.54 -10.12 -17.41
C LYS A 279 -22.52 -11.41 -18.23
N ASN A 280 -23.66 -11.79 -18.79
CA ASN A 280 -23.73 -12.86 -19.78
C ASN A 280 -23.19 -12.33 -21.12
N ILE A 281 -21.98 -12.73 -21.50
CA ILE A 281 -21.36 -12.26 -22.76
C ILE A 281 -21.80 -13.11 -23.96
N SER A 282 -22.35 -14.33 -23.76
CA SER A 282 -22.88 -15.16 -24.82
C SER A 282 -24.25 -14.69 -25.30
N ASN A 283 -25.01 -14.05 -24.39
CA ASN A 283 -26.30 -13.42 -24.71
C ASN A 283 -26.43 -12.08 -23.97
N PRO A 284 -25.83 -11.00 -24.47
CA PRO A 284 -25.75 -9.71 -23.77
C PRO A 284 -27.11 -9.03 -23.53
N ASN A 285 -28.15 -9.48 -24.22
CA ASN A 285 -29.51 -8.93 -24.11
C ASN A 285 -30.39 -9.69 -23.09
N ASP A 286 -29.87 -10.76 -22.52
CA ASP A 286 -30.58 -11.60 -21.54
C ASP A 286 -29.96 -11.28 -20.15
N ASN A 287 -30.69 -10.50 -19.36
CA ASN A 287 -30.31 -10.12 -17.99
C ASN A 287 -30.84 -11.14 -16.97
#